data_6433d747f5ee62bfd3d186dc86d6d282
#
_entry.id   6433d747f5ee62bfd3d186dc86d6d282
#
_cell.length_a   1.000
_cell.length_b   1.000
_cell.length_c   1.000
_cell.angle_alpha   90.00
_cell.angle_beta   90.00
_cell.angle_gamma   90.00
#
_symmetry.space_group_name_H-M   'P 1'
#
loop_
_entity.id
_entity.type
_entity.pdbx_description
1 polymer ?
#
loop_
_entity_poly.entity_id
_entity_poly.type
_entity_poly.pdbx_seq_one_letter_code
_entity_poly.pdbx_strand_id
1 'polypeptide(L)'
;MKRFGIIVALFVMLLGYSNKVSAQFFPDEPSMKGKITTGGGFAFGLNFRTLNLSLAPQVGYRIFSPWEVGLRGIYNLRCNFAYNEYFHYVGFSPYTNVQIFRGLFVHAEYENLYGFARLNQESVGGNWYRSVFVGGGFRSSSYGPGYFVMVLYNLSWNFNKFQTDWLYPYGSPLVIRVGFSF
;
A
#
# COMPACT_ATOMS: atom_id res chain seq x y z
N MET A 1 -26.03 -0.68 -6.26
CA MET A 1 -25.85 0.66 -5.67
C MET A 1 -26.15 0.73 -4.16
N LYS A 2 -27.14 0.02 -3.59
CA LYS A 2 -27.46 0.08 -2.14
C LYS A 2 -26.34 -0.45 -1.19
N ARG A 3 -25.52 -1.43 -1.62
CA ARG A 3 -24.44 -2.00 -0.79
C ARG A 3 -23.21 -1.12 -0.66
N PHE A 4 -22.96 -0.24 -1.61
CA PHE A 4 -21.86 0.72 -1.56
C PHE A 4 -22.09 1.82 -0.51
N GLY A 5 -23.35 2.27 -0.37
CA GLY A 5 -23.73 3.26 0.65
C GLY A 5 -23.55 2.75 2.09
N ILE A 6 -23.73 1.46 2.34
CA ILE A 6 -23.56 0.86 3.68
C ILE A 6 -22.07 0.82 4.08
N ILE A 7 -21.17 0.54 3.13
CA ILE A 7 -19.72 0.50 3.38
C ILE A 7 -19.20 1.91 3.67
N VAL A 8 -19.67 2.91 2.93
CA VAL A 8 -19.31 4.32 3.16
C VAL A 8 -19.86 4.82 4.50
N ALA A 9 -21.09 4.44 4.86
CA ALA A 9 -21.70 4.81 6.15
C ALA A 9 -20.96 4.15 7.34
N LEU A 10 -20.54 2.89 7.22
CA LEU A 10 -19.73 2.20 8.22
C LEU A 10 -18.35 2.85 8.39
N PHE A 11 -17.74 3.27 7.29
CA PHE A 11 -16.44 3.97 7.31
C PHE A 11 -16.55 5.35 7.97
N VAL A 12 -17.63 6.09 7.70
CA VAL A 12 -17.91 7.40 8.34
C VAL A 12 -18.23 7.22 9.83
N MET A 13 -18.96 6.18 10.23
CA MET A 13 -19.20 5.86 11.65
C MET A 13 -17.92 5.49 12.40
N LEU A 14 -17.00 4.75 11.79
CA LEU A 14 -15.70 4.44 12.38
C LEU A 14 -14.82 5.70 12.58
N LEU A 15 -14.93 6.69 11.70
CA LEU A 15 -14.26 7.98 11.85
C LEU A 15 -14.92 8.87 12.93
N GLY A 16 -16.22 8.71 13.17
CA GLY A 16 -16.99 9.51 14.15
C GLY A 16 -16.83 9.07 15.62
N TYR A 17 -16.23 7.89 15.88
CA TYR A 17 -16.09 7.37 17.23
C TYR A 17 -14.81 7.82 17.98
N SER A 18 -14.03 8.74 17.42
CA SER A 18 -12.89 9.34 18.10
C SER A 18 -13.35 10.44 19.07
N ASN A 19 -13.73 10.03 20.28
CA ASN A 19 -14.00 10.97 21.37
C ASN A 19 -12.78 11.87 21.63
N LYS A 20 -13.01 13.18 21.58
CA LYS A 20 -12.11 14.29 21.94
C LYS A 20 -10.92 14.48 21.01
N VAL A 21 -11.20 15.00 19.83
CA VAL A 21 -10.19 15.75 19.08
C VAL A 21 -10.06 17.13 19.76
N SER A 22 -9.21 17.20 20.78
CA SER A 22 -8.63 18.48 21.15
C SER A 22 -7.70 18.87 20.01
N ALA A 23 -8.02 19.96 19.33
CA ALA A 23 -7.14 20.60 18.36
C ALA A 23 -5.91 21.15 19.13
N GLN A 24 -4.97 20.30 19.44
CA GLN A 24 -3.65 20.70 19.87
C GLN A 24 -2.78 20.70 18.61
N PHE A 25 -2.53 21.88 18.10
CA PHE A 25 -1.36 22.20 17.30
C PHE A 25 -0.17 21.53 17.98
N PHE A 26 0.66 20.81 17.23
CA PHE A 26 1.83 20.03 17.62
C PHE A 26 2.40 20.48 18.97
N PRO A 27 2.22 19.74 20.09
CA PRO A 27 2.99 20.00 21.29
C PRO A 27 4.46 19.74 20.94
N ASP A 28 5.36 20.42 21.62
CA ASP A 28 6.81 20.26 21.53
C ASP A 28 7.19 18.80 21.81
N GLU A 29 7.07 17.96 20.79
CA GLU A 29 7.46 16.57 20.89
C GLU A 29 8.98 16.46 20.67
N PRO A 30 9.66 15.58 21.40
CA PRO A 30 11.10 15.43 21.28
C PRO A 30 11.47 15.22 19.83
N SER A 31 12.40 15.98 19.33
CA SER A 31 12.85 15.97 17.94
C SER A 31 13.00 14.53 17.44
N MET A 32 12.07 14.09 16.59
CA MET A 32 12.08 12.76 16.00
C MET A 32 12.99 12.67 14.76
N LYS A 33 13.77 13.72 14.53
CA LYS A 33 14.76 13.74 13.46
C LYS A 33 15.75 12.60 13.61
N GLY A 34 16.03 11.91 12.52
CA GLY A 34 17.02 10.85 12.51
C GLY A 34 16.54 9.50 13.06
N LYS A 35 15.25 9.32 13.33
CA LYS A 35 14.72 8.01 13.73
C LYS A 35 14.41 7.13 12.53
N ILE A 36 14.87 5.89 12.62
CA ILE A 36 14.52 4.82 11.67
C ILE A 36 13.13 4.33 12.05
N THR A 37 12.26 4.21 11.05
CA THR A 37 10.95 3.58 11.15
C THR A 37 10.98 2.26 10.38
N THR A 38 10.40 1.24 10.95
CA THR A 38 10.25 -0.08 10.30
C THR A 38 8.79 -0.45 10.23
N GLY A 39 8.45 -1.34 9.34
CA GLY A 39 7.06 -1.77 9.22
C GLY A 39 6.83 -2.59 7.97
N GLY A 40 5.59 -2.61 7.54
CA GLY A 40 5.22 -3.26 6.29
C GLY A 40 3.75 -3.56 6.20
N GLY A 41 3.36 -3.97 5.00
CA GLY A 41 2.02 -4.44 4.67
C GLY A 41 1.99 -5.94 4.46
N PHE A 42 0.88 -6.52 4.81
CA PHE A 42 0.54 -7.90 4.47
C PHE A 42 -0.89 -7.91 3.95
N ALA A 43 -1.13 -8.63 2.84
CA ALA A 43 -2.46 -8.86 2.35
C ALA A 43 -2.61 -10.33 1.93
N PHE A 44 -3.74 -10.90 2.28
CA PHE A 44 -4.11 -12.27 1.94
C PHE A 44 -5.51 -12.28 1.39
N GLY A 45 -5.69 -12.89 0.23
CA GLY A 45 -6.99 -13.08 -0.41
C GLY A 45 -7.12 -14.51 -0.90
N LEU A 46 -8.18 -15.18 -0.49
CA LEU A 46 -8.50 -16.52 -0.94
C LEU A 46 -9.91 -16.56 -1.48
N ASN A 47 -10.08 -17.10 -2.66
CA ASN A 47 -11.38 -17.52 -3.18
C ASN A 47 -11.30 -18.94 -3.74
N PHE A 48 -12.41 -19.50 -4.21
CA PHE A 48 -12.47 -20.92 -4.66
C PHE A 48 -11.47 -21.30 -5.76
N ARG A 49 -10.86 -20.33 -6.45
CA ARG A 49 -9.98 -20.58 -7.60
C ARG A 49 -8.65 -19.84 -7.52
N THR A 50 -8.56 -18.80 -6.69
CA THR A 50 -7.36 -17.95 -6.64
C THR A 50 -6.90 -17.67 -5.21
N LEU A 51 -5.59 -17.71 -5.03
CA LEU A 51 -4.89 -17.25 -3.83
C LEU A 51 -4.08 -16.01 -4.21
N ASN A 52 -4.22 -14.95 -3.45
CA ASN A 52 -3.37 -13.77 -3.55
C ASN A 52 -2.67 -13.55 -2.22
N LEU A 53 -1.35 -13.47 -2.25
CA LEU A 53 -0.50 -13.18 -1.12
C LEU A 53 0.34 -11.96 -1.45
N SER A 54 0.37 -10.98 -0.55
CA SER A 54 1.21 -9.79 -0.69
C SER A 54 2.00 -9.57 0.58
N LEU A 55 3.30 -9.38 0.44
CA LEU A 55 4.23 -9.01 1.50
C LEU A 55 4.96 -7.73 1.07
N ALA A 56 4.98 -6.75 1.95
CA ALA A 56 5.57 -5.45 1.63
C ALA A 56 6.32 -4.88 2.86
N PRO A 57 7.47 -5.48 3.26
CA PRO A 57 8.31 -4.91 4.31
C PRO A 57 8.81 -3.52 3.91
N GLN A 58 8.91 -2.62 4.87
CA GLN A 58 9.38 -1.25 4.64
C GLN A 58 10.33 -0.78 5.74
N VAL A 59 11.26 0.08 5.34
CA VAL A 59 12.12 0.83 6.22
C VAL A 59 12.09 2.29 5.81
N GLY A 60 11.93 3.17 6.79
CA GLY A 60 11.88 4.60 6.59
C GLY A 60 12.88 5.32 7.47
N TYR A 61 13.15 6.56 7.11
CA TYR A 61 13.98 7.49 7.86
C TYR A 61 13.25 8.83 7.99
N ARG A 62 13.07 9.27 9.19
CA ARG A 62 12.42 10.54 9.47
C ARG A 62 13.43 11.68 9.41
N ILE A 63 13.36 12.48 8.34
CA ILE A 63 14.28 13.62 8.10
C ILE A 63 14.03 14.70 9.15
N PHE A 64 12.78 15.03 9.36
CA PHE A 64 12.28 15.88 10.44
C PHE A 64 10.78 15.59 10.62
N SER A 65 10.23 15.98 11.77
CA SER A 65 8.76 15.93 11.91
C SER A 65 8.17 17.06 11.06
N PRO A 66 7.30 16.79 10.09
CA PRO A 66 6.48 15.60 9.84
C PRO A 66 6.94 14.73 8.63
N TRP A 67 8.17 14.82 8.13
CA TRP A 67 8.60 14.24 6.86
C TRP A 67 9.42 12.95 7.03
N GLU A 68 8.94 11.88 6.38
CA GLU A 68 9.58 10.56 6.33
C GLU A 68 9.85 10.16 4.88
N VAL A 69 11.01 9.60 4.61
CA VAL A 69 11.35 8.94 3.34
C VAL A 69 11.73 7.50 3.61
N GLY A 70 11.51 6.61 2.67
CA GLY A 70 11.82 5.22 2.90
C GLY A 70 11.86 4.37 1.64
N LEU A 71 12.11 3.10 1.87
CA LEU A 71 12.12 2.05 0.85
C LEU A 71 11.21 0.92 1.30
N ARG A 72 10.38 0.43 0.38
CA ARG A 72 9.51 -0.72 0.54
C ARG A 72 9.97 -1.82 -0.40
N GLY A 73 10.18 -3.03 0.12
CA GLY A 73 10.27 -4.25 -0.68
C GLY A 73 8.87 -4.75 -0.99
N ILE A 74 8.67 -5.39 -2.13
CA ILE A 74 7.35 -5.89 -2.54
C ILE A 74 7.51 -7.29 -3.07
N TYR A 75 6.71 -8.20 -2.56
CA TYR A 75 6.51 -9.52 -3.12
C TYR A 75 5.02 -9.83 -3.19
N ASN A 76 4.50 -10.05 -4.38
CA ASN A 76 3.12 -10.47 -4.60
C ASN A 76 3.11 -11.82 -5.33
N LEU A 77 2.32 -12.74 -4.80
CA LEU A 77 2.04 -14.04 -5.39
C LEU A 77 0.55 -14.14 -5.69
N ARG A 78 0.20 -14.45 -6.92
CA ARG A 78 -1.15 -14.80 -7.33
C ARG A 78 -1.14 -16.21 -7.90
N CYS A 79 -1.88 -17.13 -7.29
CA CYS A 79 -2.07 -18.49 -7.77
C CYS A 79 -3.48 -18.65 -8.31
N ASN A 80 -3.60 -19.18 -9.51
CA ASN A 80 -4.87 -19.61 -10.08
C ASN A 80 -4.91 -21.14 -10.16
N PHE A 81 -5.59 -21.75 -9.22
CA PHE A 81 -5.62 -23.21 -9.10
C PHE A 81 -6.39 -23.88 -10.23
N ALA A 82 -7.35 -23.17 -10.87
CA ALA A 82 -8.16 -23.74 -11.94
C ALA A 82 -7.34 -23.99 -13.23
N TYR A 83 -6.30 -23.18 -13.45
CA TYR A 83 -5.48 -23.25 -14.65
C TYR A 83 -4.01 -23.59 -14.35
N ASN A 84 -3.68 -23.88 -13.09
CA ASN A 84 -2.31 -24.14 -12.62
C ASN A 84 -1.32 -23.03 -12.99
N GLU A 85 -1.75 -21.77 -12.80
CA GLU A 85 -1.01 -20.58 -13.15
C GLU A 85 -0.51 -19.87 -11.89
N TYR A 86 0.75 -19.48 -11.91
CA TYR A 86 1.41 -18.77 -10.81
C TYR A 86 2.03 -17.48 -11.34
N PHE A 87 1.60 -16.36 -10.76
CA PHE A 87 2.12 -15.03 -11.09
C PHE A 87 2.92 -14.50 -9.90
N HIS A 88 4.16 -14.16 -10.14
CA HIS A 88 5.05 -13.59 -9.15
C HIS A 88 5.40 -12.17 -9.53
N TYR A 89 5.36 -11.27 -8.56
CA TYR A 89 5.82 -9.89 -8.72
C TYR A 89 6.79 -9.60 -7.59
N VAL A 90 8.01 -9.21 -7.96
CA VAL A 90 9.08 -8.86 -7.02
C VAL A 90 9.55 -7.46 -7.35
N GLY A 91 9.74 -6.62 -6.34
CA GLY A 91 10.21 -5.28 -6.61
C GLY A 91 10.48 -4.46 -5.38
N PHE A 92 10.65 -3.18 -5.62
CA PHE A 92 10.91 -2.18 -4.61
C PHE A 92 10.22 -0.87 -4.95
N SER A 93 9.96 -0.08 -3.91
CA SER A 93 9.31 1.22 -4.03
C SER A 93 9.91 2.21 -3.05
N PRO A 94 10.76 3.16 -3.51
CA PRO A 94 11.06 4.34 -2.74
C PRO A 94 9.79 5.16 -2.52
N TYR A 95 9.61 5.64 -1.28
CA TYR A 95 8.42 6.38 -0.90
C TYR A 95 8.74 7.60 -0.04
N THR A 96 7.79 8.50 0.03
CA THR A 96 7.79 9.62 0.95
C THR A 96 6.42 9.78 1.61
N ASN A 97 6.43 10.08 2.91
CA ASN A 97 5.26 10.40 3.71
C ASN A 97 5.41 11.79 4.30
N VAL A 98 4.38 12.60 4.20
CA VAL A 98 4.30 13.90 4.88
C VAL A 98 3.06 13.87 5.78
N GLN A 99 3.26 13.94 7.09
CA GLN A 99 2.19 14.03 8.06
C GLN A 99 1.61 15.44 8.05
N ILE A 100 0.31 15.55 7.77
CA ILE A 100 -0.41 16.84 7.70
C ILE A 100 -1.07 17.15 9.04
N PHE A 101 -1.63 16.12 9.67
CA PHE A 101 -2.38 16.24 10.91
C PHE A 101 -2.20 14.97 11.74
N ARG A 102 -2.63 14.96 13.02
CA ARG A 102 -2.54 13.77 13.88
C ARG A 102 -3.06 12.54 13.15
N GLY A 103 -2.15 11.61 12.84
CA GLY A 103 -2.48 10.37 12.15
C GLY A 103 -2.74 10.49 10.66
N LEU A 104 -3.05 11.66 10.11
CA LEU A 104 -3.25 11.84 8.67
C LEU A 104 -1.95 12.17 7.97
N PHE A 105 -1.68 11.48 6.86
CA PHE A 105 -0.48 11.72 6.05
C PHE A 105 -0.80 11.66 4.56
N VAL A 106 0.01 12.37 3.77
CA VAL A 106 0.08 12.24 2.32
C VAL A 106 1.24 11.32 1.99
N HIS A 107 1.06 10.50 0.97
CA HIS A 107 1.99 9.51 0.51
C HIS A 107 2.25 9.65 -0.99
N ALA A 108 3.51 9.53 -1.38
CA ALA A 108 3.91 9.37 -2.77
C ALA A 108 4.97 8.26 -2.85
N GLU A 109 4.87 7.43 -3.88
CA GLU A 109 5.85 6.36 -4.12
C GLU A 109 6.07 6.11 -5.60
N TYR A 110 7.26 5.63 -5.92
CA TYR A 110 7.64 5.16 -7.23
C TYR A 110 7.96 3.67 -7.18
N GLU A 111 7.09 2.86 -7.73
CA GLU A 111 7.18 1.42 -7.67
C GLU A 111 7.82 0.84 -8.93
N ASN A 112 8.75 -0.10 -8.73
CA ASN A 112 9.34 -0.92 -9.77
C ASN A 112 9.07 -2.38 -9.44
N LEU A 113 8.25 -3.05 -10.26
CA LEU A 113 7.92 -4.46 -10.13
C LEU A 113 8.43 -5.24 -11.34
N TYR A 114 9.09 -6.34 -11.08
CA TYR A 114 9.36 -7.37 -12.08
C TYR A 114 8.31 -8.47 -11.93
N GLY A 115 7.46 -8.61 -12.94
CA GLY A 115 6.43 -9.63 -13.01
C GLY A 115 6.86 -10.79 -13.89
N PHE A 116 6.70 -12.02 -13.43
CA PHE A 116 6.90 -13.23 -14.22
C PHE A 116 5.83 -14.26 -13.87
N ALA A 117 5.56 -15.18 -14.80
CA ALA A 117 4.57 -16.22 -14.58
C ALA A 117 5.15 -17.61 -14.81
N ARG A 118 4.50 -18.57 -14.16
CA ARG A 118 4.73 -19.98 -14.36
C ARG A 118 3.44 -20.64 -14.81
N LEU A 119 3.44 -21.15 -16.04
CA LEU A 119 2.29 -21.80 -16.67
C LEU A 119 2.66 -23.27 -16.94
N ASN A 120 1.90 -24.23 -16.41
CA ASN A 120 2.16 -25.66 -16.63
C ASN A 120 3.62 -26.08 -16.45
N GLN A 121 4.29 -25.55 -15.41
CA GLN A 121 5.72 -25.79 -15.08
C GLN A 121 6.74 -25.09 -16.00
N GLU A 122 6.33 -24.39 -17.04
CA GLU A 122 7.20 -23.56 -17.86
C GLU A 122 7.22 -22.10 -17.35
N SER A 123 8.41 -21.51 -17.27
CA SER A 123 8.56 -20.09 -16.95
C SER A 123 8.30 -19.28 -18.20
N VAL A 124 7.27 -18.46 -18.18
CA VAL A 124 6.97 -17.51 -19.24
C VAL A 124 7.57 -16.15 -18.87
N GLY A 125 8.28 -15.53 -19.81
CA GLY A 125 9.11 -14.36 -19.65
C GLY A 125 8.56 -13.26 -18.77
N GLY A 126 9.45 -12.55 -18.12
CA GLY A 126 9.12 -11.49 -17.20
C GLY A 126 9.18 -10.10 -17.84
N ASN A 127 8.45 -9.16 -17.27
CA ASN A 127 8.45 -7.77 -17.68
C ASN A 127 8.56 -6.82 -16.48
N TRP A 128 9.15 -5.63 -16.70
CA TRP A 128 9.23 -4.57 -15.70
C TRP A 128 8.04 -3.65 -15.79
N TYR A 129 7.38 -3.44 -14.65
CA TYR A 129 6.26 -2.51 -14.48
C TYR A 129 6.68 -1.38 -13.55
N ARG A 130 6.53 -0.16 -14.04
CA ARG A 130 6.82 1.06 -13.29
C ARG A 130 5.52 1.79 -13.03
N SER A 131 5.31 2.17 -11.77
CA SER A 131 4.09 2.86 -11.34
C SER A 131 4.41 4.00 -10.39
N VAL A 132 3.72 5.11 -10.57
CA VAL A 132 3.75 6.24 -9.64
C VAL A 132 2.43 6.27 -8.89
N PHE A 133 2.49 6.19 -7.58
CA PHE A 133 1.32 6.29 -6.72
C PHE A 133 1.36 7.57 -5.90
N VAL A 134 0.20 8.20 -5.79
CA VAL A 134 -0.02 9.33 -4.88
C VAL A 134 -1.32 9.10 -4.12
N GLY A 135 -1.37 9.58 -2.90
CA GLY A 135 -2.57 9.43 -2.09
C GLY A 135 -2.39 9.88 -0.66
N GLY A 136 -3.16 9.33 0.23
CA GLY A 136 -3.09 9.62 1.64
C GLY A 136 -3.65 8.51 2.49
N GLY A 137 -3.42 8.64 3.78
CA GLY A 137 -3.86 7.63 4.72
C GLY A 137 -3.92 8.13 6.15
N PHE A 138 -4.29 7.20 6.99
CA PHE A 138 -4.33 7.38 8.43
C PHE A 138 -3.39 6.38 9.09
N ARG A 139 -2.62 6.86 10.07
CA ARG A 139 -1.76 6.05 10.95
C ARG A 139 -2.26 6.20 12.38
N SER A 140 -2.46 5.09 13.08
CA SER A 140 -2.98 5.09 14.46
C SER A 140 -2.01 5.68 15.47
N SER A 141 -0.71 5.63 15.20
CA SER A 141 0.35 6.21 16.03
C SER A 141 1.31 6.99 15.14
N SER A 142 1.59 8.24 15.51
CA SER A 142 2.55 9.09 14.78
C SER A 142 4.01 8.75 15.13
N TYR A 143 4.26 8.18 16.33
CA TYR A 143 5.61 8.08 16.91
C TYR A 143 5.90 6.74 17.60
N GLY A 144 5.17 5.71 17.29
CA GLY A 144 5.37 4.38 17.87
C GLY A 144 4.70 3.30 17.07
N PRO A 145 4.66 2.10 17.63
CA PRO A 145 3.97 0.98 16.98
C PRO A 145 2.52 1.32 16.68
N GLY A 146 2.09 1.03 15.47
CA GLY A 146 0.73 1.30 15.04
C GLY A 146 0.40 0.68 13.70
N TYR A 147 -0.86 0.73 13.34
CA TYR A 147 -1.33 0.35 12.00
C TYR A 147 -1.53 1.59 11.13
N PHE A 148 -1.48 1.38 9.84
CA PHE A 148 -1.86 2.39 8.86
C PHE A 148 -2.82 1.82 7.82
N VAL A 149 -3.66 2.71 7.30
CA VAL A 149 -4.51 2.46 6.14
C VAL A 149 -4.33 3.62 5.18
N MET A 150 -4.11 3.35 3.92
CA MET A 150 -3.95 4.37 2.90
C MET A 150 -4.68 4.02 1.60
N VAL A 151 -5.12 5.06 0.91
CA VAL A 151 -5.74 4.99 -0.41
C VAL A 151 -4.83 5.71 -1.38
N LEU A 152 -4.43 5.00 -2.43
CA LEU A 152 -3.47 5.46 -3.42
C LEU A 152 -4.09 5.44 -4.81
N TYR A 153 -3.74 6.41 -5.62
CA TYR A 153 -4.08 6.48 -7.01
C TYR A 153 -2.82 6.27 -7.87
N ASN A 154 -2.86 5.31 -8.78
CA ASN A 154 -1.79 5.03 -9.72
C ASN A 154 -1.84 5.97 -10.91
N LEU A 155 -0.96 6.97 -10.95
CA LEU A 155 -0.87 7.95 -12.03
C LEU A 155 -0.40 7.32 -13.36
N SER A 156 0.29 6.18 -13.28
CA SER A 156 0.82 5.47 -14.45
C SER A 156 -0.12 4.37 -14.96
N TRP A 157 -1.30 4.22 -14.34
CA TRP A 157 -2.24 3.20 -14.74
C TRP A 157 -2.75 3.42 -16.17
N ASN A 158 -2.77 2.36 -16.96
CA ASN A 158 -3.17 2.40 -18.35
C ASN A 158 -4.18 1.29 -18.67
N PHE A 159 -5.38 1.69 -19.07
CA PHE A 159 -6.46 0.77 -19.38
C PHE A 159 -6.13 -0.18 -20.54
N ASN A 160 -5.45 0.32 -21.59
CA ASN A 160 -5.08 -0.53 -22.74
C ASN A 160 -4.07 -1.60 -22.32
N LYS A 161 -3.07 -1.25 -21.48
CA LYS A 161 -2.12 -2.22 -20.93
C LYS A 161 -2.82 -3.26 -20.07
N PHE A 162 -3.78 -2.86 -19.26
CA PHE A 162 -4.59 -3.78 -18.45
C PHE A 162 -5.35 -4.79 -19.32
N GLN A 163 -5.85 -4.38 -20.49
CA GLN A 163 -6.59 -5.27 -21.39
C GLN A 163 -5.69 -6.17 -22.24
N THR A 164 -4.50 -5.71 -22.61
CA THR A 164 -3.62 -6.42 -23.55
C THR A 164 -2.50 -7.21 -22.89
N ASP A 165 -2.09 -6.80 -21.69
CA ASP A 165 -1.00 -7.43 -20.93
C ASP A 165 -1.57 -8.22 -19.74
N TRP A 166 -1.71 -9.51 -19.91
CA TRP A 166 -2.22 -10.43 -18.90
C TRP A 166 -1.35 -10.51 -17.62
N LEU A 167 -0.08 -10.06 -17.71
CA LEU A 167 0.85 -9.97 -16.60
C LEU A 167 0.79 -8.59 -15.90
N TYR A 168 -0.07 -7.67 -16.36
CA TYR A 168 -0.17 -6.34 -15.76
C TYR A 168 -0.65 -6.42 -14.31
N PRO A 169 0.10 -5.82 -13.34
CA PRO A 169 -0.14 -6.06 -11.92
C PRO A 169 -1.43 -5.44 -11.36
N TYR A 170 -1.96 -4.40 -12.00
CA TYR A 170 -3.04 -3.57 -11.45
C TYR A 170 -4.32 -3.61 -12.29
N GLY A 171 -5.37 -4.19 -11.73
CA GLY A 171 -6.71 -4.19 -12.36
C GLY A 171 -7.48 -2.87 -12.21
N SER A 172 -7.00 -1.93 -11.39
CA SER A 172 -7.62 -0.64 -11.10
C SER A 172 -6.55 0.41 -10.81
N PRO A 173 -6.81 1.69 -11.13
CA PRO A 173 -5.93 2.78 -10.72
C PRO A 173 -5.97 3.03 -9.20
N LEU A 174 -7.04 2.61 -8.53
CA LEU A 174 -7.20 2.80 -7.09
C LEU A 174 -6.67 1.58 -6.33
N VAL A 175 -5.79 1.82 -5.34
CA VAL A 175 -5.18 0.81 -4.50
C VAL A 175 -5.37 1.17 -3.03
N ILE A 176 -5.85 0.23 -2.23
CA ILE A 176 -5.94 0.36 -0.78
C ILE A 176 -4.85 -0.50 -0.16
N ARG A 177 -4.08 0.08 0.75
CA ARG A 177 -3.04 -0.64 1.49
C ARG A 177 -3.25 -0.52 2.99
N VAL A 178 -2.97 -1.59 3.69
CA VAL A 178 -2.97 -1.67 5.14
C VAL A 178 -1.66 -2.27 5.62
N GLY A 179 -1.21 -1.87 6.81
CA GLY A 179 0.02 -2.41 7.36
C GLY A 179 0.28 -1.92 8.78
N PHE A 180 1.48 -2.28 9.25
CA PHE A 180 1.98 -1.91 10.57
C PHE A 180 3.27 -1.13 10.45
N SER A 181 3.51 -0.25 11.42
CA SER A 181 4.74 0.53 11.58
C SER A 181 5.21 0.46 13.01
N PHE A 182 6.53 0.43 13.19
CA PHE A 182 7.22 0.35 14.47
C PHE A 182 8.28 1.44 14.60
#